data_1d1588d988999f0f675e461ed116ec89
#
_entry.id   1d1588d988999f0f675e461ed116ec89
#
_cell.length_a   1.000
_cell.length_b   1.000
_cell.length_c   1.000
_cell.angle_alpha   90.00
_cell.angle_beta   90.00
_cell.angle_gamma   90.00
#
_symmetry.space_group_name_H-M   'P 1'
#
loop_
_entity.id
_entity.type
_entity.pdbx_description
1 polymer ?
#
loop_
_entity_poly.entity_id
_entity_poly.type
_entity_poly.pdbx_seq_one_letter_code
_entity_poly.pdbx_strand_id
1 'polypeptide(L)'
;MANGFPKHSRLCGQERIAQLYKEGKRFTAWPLRVTYMPVGDPSSVMSHQVLVWAPKSLFKRAVKRNHLRRLMREAYRLHQDLLSSGPYLIAFNYMDKEEQPYAVIEKAVCKSLKKISGK
;
A
#
# COMPACT_ATOMS: atom_id res chain seq x y z
N MET A 1 2.45 11.24 17.44
CA MET A 1 2.30 10.77 17.02
C MET A 1 2.26 9.71 16.58
N ALA A 2 2.23 9.17 16.78
CA ALA A 2 2.35 8.14 16.45
C ALA A 2 1.67 7.49 15.65
N ASN A 3 1.54 7.53 14.76
CA ASN A 3 0.81 6.91 13.99
C ASN A 3 1.21 5.67 13.50
N GLY A 4 1.95 4.98 14.10
CA GLY A 4 2.23 3.64 13.94
C GLY A 4 2.97 3.17 12.73
N PHE A 5 3.30 4.02 11.81
CA PHE A 5 4.01 3.61 10.60
C PHE A 5 5.43 4.11 10.67
N PRO A 6 6.40 3.24 10.97
CA PRO A 6 7.79 3.67 11.05
C PRO A 6 8.25 4.26 9.71
N LYS A 7 9.14 5.20 9.78
CA LYS A 7 9.65 5.88 8.60
C LYS A 7 10.26 4.90 7.59
N HIS A 8 10.95 3.88 8.06
CA HIS A 8 11.60 2.91 7.17
C HIS A 8 10.59 2.00 6.45
N SER A 9 9.33 1.94 6.92
CA SER A 9 8.28 1.18 6.26
C SER A 9 7.53 2.00 5.21
N ARG A 10 7.82 3.29 5.11
CA ARG A 10 7.18 4.14 4.12
C ARG A 10 7.96 4.13 2.83
N LEU A 11 7.24 3.94 1.72
CA LEU A 11 7.85 4.10 0.41
C LEU A 11 8.00 5.58 0.13
N CYS A 12 9.22 6.06 0.10
CA CYS A 12 9.51 7.44 -0.22
C CYS A 12 10.64 7.51 -1.23
N GLY A 13 10.81 8.70 -1.83
CA GLY A 13 11.77 8.87 -2.91
C GLY A 13 11.11 8.73 -4.26
N GLN A 14 11.16 9.80 -5.03
CA GLN A 14 10.50 9.85 -6.33
C GLN A 14 11.03 8.78 -7.28
N GLU A 15 12.32 8.48 -7.20
CA GLU A 15 12.92 7.49 -8.09
C GLU A 15 12.36 6.10 -7.85
N ARG A 16 12.20 5.71 -6.58
CA ARG A 16 11.65 4.39 -6.25
C ARG A 16 10.19 4.29 -6.62
N ILE A 17 9.43 5.35 -6.37
CA ILE A 17 8.01 5.38 -6.73
C ILE A 17 7.84 5.30 -8.24
N ALA A 18 8.63 6.07 -8.99
CA ALA A 18 8.58 6.04 -10.44
C ALA A 18 8.94 4.66 -10.98
N GLN A 19 9.97 4.03 -10.42
CA GLN A 19 10.39 2.69 -10.81
C GLN A 19 9.28 1.68 -10.53
N LEU A 20 8.65 1.79 -9.37
CA LEU A 20 7.54 0.90 -9.01
C LEU A 20 6.41 0.97 -10.01
N TYR A 21 5.98 2.18 -10.38
CA TYR A 21 4.89 2.33 -11.33
C TYR A 21 5.28 1.93 -12.76
N LYS A 22 6.55 2.03 -13.10
CA LYS A 22 7.03 1.67 -14.43
C LYS A 22 7.23 0.16 -14.58
N GLU A 23 7.85 -0.47 -13.58
CA GLU A 23 8.26 -1.87 -13.69
C GLU A 23 7.45 -2.83 -12.83
N GLY A 24 6.67 -2.32 -11.89
CA GLY A 24 5.92 -3.18 -10.97
C GLY A 24 4.77 -3.90 -11.63
N LYS A 25 4.36 -4.98 -11.00
CA LYS A 25 3.17 -5.73 -11.39
C LYS A 25 1.94 -5.08 -10.77
N ARG A 26 0.83 -5.13 -11.49
CA ARG A 26 -0.41 -4.50 -11.04
C ARG A 26 -1.54 -5.48 -11.00
N PHE A 27 -2.44 -5.30 -10.03
CA PHE A 27 -3.68 -6.04 -9.98
C PHE A 27 -4.69 -5.21 -9.19
N THR A 28 -5.95 -5.63 -9.25
CA THR A 28 -7.04 -4.95 -8.55
C THR A 28 -7.55 -5.84 -7.43
N ALA A 29 -7.63 -5.27 -6.23
CA ALA A 29 -8.32 -5.87 -5.08
C ALA A 29 -9.28 -4.79 -4.59
N TRP A 30 -10.48 -4.73 -5.20
CA TRP A 30 -11.43 -3.66 -4.93
C TRP A 30 -11.61 -3.42 -3.44
N PRO A 31 -11.62 -2.20 -2.93
CA PRO A 31 -11.59 -0.93 -3.68
C PRO A 31 -10.17 -0.41 -3.94
N LEU A 32 -9.17 -1.25 -3.97
CA LEU A 32 -7.78 -0.85 -4.13
C LEU A 32 -7.20 -1.34 -5.45
N ARG A 33 -6.36 -0.50 -6.04
CA ARG A 33 -5.48 -0.91 -7.13
C ARG A 33 -4.09 -1.06 -6.53
N VAL A 34 -3.46 -2.19 -6.74
CA VAL A 34 -2.20 -2.53 -6.10
C VAL A 34 -1.10 -2.65 -7.14
N THR A 35 0.02 -1.98 -6.90
CA THR A 35 1.22 -2.10 -7.72
C THR A 35 2.34 -2.56 -6.80
N TYR A 36 3.11 -3.56 -7.20
CA TYR A 36 4.19 -4.07 -6.36
C TYR A 36 5.35 -4.58 -7.18
N MET A 37 6.53 -4.57 -6.57
CA MET A 37 7.71 -5.20 -7.16
C MET A 37 8.66 -5.60 -6.04
N PRO A 38 9.48 -6.66 -6.25
CA PRO A 38 10.51 -6.98 -5.27
C PRO A 38 11.61 -5.92 -5.32
N VAL A 39 12.27 -5.71 -4.18
CA VAL A 39 13.40 -4.81 -4.13
C VAL A 39 14.58 -5.47 -4.81
N GLY A 40 15.19 -4.78 -5.78
CA GLY A 40 16.30 -5.32 -6.55
C GLY A 40 17.56 -5.53 -5.76
N ASP A 41 17.78 -4.69 -4.73
CA ASP A 41 18.92 -4.80 -3.85
C ASP A 41 18.44 -4.89 -2.40
N PRO A 42 18.32 -6.09 -1.85
CA PRO A 42 17.83 -6.26 -0.48
C PRO A 42 18.71 -5.58 0.58
N SER A 43 19.97 -5.29 0.27
CA SER A 43 20.83 -4.61 1.23
C SER A 43 20.50 -3.13 1.38
N SER A 44 19.77 -2.55 0.42
CA SER A 44 19.40 -1.14 0.46
C SER A 44 18.18 -0.84 1.31
N VAL A 45 17.36 -1.86 1.63
CA VAL A 45 16.19 -1.71 2.48
C VAL A 45 16.08 -2.92 3.40
N MET A 46 15.65 -2.67 4.62
CA MET A 46 15.55 -3.72 5.63
C MET A 46 14.13 -4.24 5.82
N SER A 47 13.16 -3.60 5.21
CA SER A 47 11.75 -3.99 5.36
C SER A 47 10.98 -3.62 4.12
N HIS A 48 9.76 -4.16 4.01
CA HIS A 48 8.84 -3.77 2.95
C HIS A 48 8.55 -2.27 3.04
N GLN A 49 8.42 -1.61 1.90
CA GLN A 49 8.07 -0.20 1.84
C GLN A 49 6.72 -0.05 1.16
N VAL A 50 5.85 0.76 1.75
CA VAL A 50 4.47 0.88 1.33
C VAL A 50 4.08 2.32 1.11
N LEU A 51 3.40 2.58 0.01
CA LEU A 51 2.78 3.85 -0.31
C LEU A 51 1.27 3.66 -0.30
N VAL A 52 0.54 4.55 0.37
CA VAL A 52 -0.91 4.55 0.34
C VAL A 52 -1.38 5.87 -0.25
N TRP A 53 -2.37 5.81 -1.14
CA TRP A 53 -2.82 6.98 -1.86
C TRP A 53 -4.32 6.98 -2.07
N ALA A 54 -4.95 8.14 -1.85
CA ALA A 54 -6.35 8.38 -2.17
C ALA A 54 -6.41 9.60 -3.07
N PRO A 55 -6.79 9.46 -4.35
CA PRO A 55 -6.65 10.55 -5.31
C PRO A 55 -7.60 11.71 -5.06
N LYS A 56 -7.12 12.91 -5.31
CA LYS A 56 -7.90 14.14 -5.20
C LYS A 56 -9.08 14.14 -6.18
N SER A 57 -8.93 13.45 -7.29
CA SER A 57 -9.99 13.34 -8.28
C SER A 57 -11.22 12.59 -7.76
N LEU A 58 -11.04 11.70 -6.79
CA LEU A 58 -12.14 10.95 -6.20
C LEU A 58 -12.69 11.63 -4.95
N PHE A 59 -11.82 12.27 -4.17
CA PHE A 59 -12.22 12.91 -2.91
C PHE A 59 -11.58 14.28 -2.82
N LYS A 60 -12.37 15.32 -3.01
CA LYS A 60 -11.87 16.69 -2.97
C LYS A 60 -11.43 17.12 -1.59
N ARG A 61 -12.10 16.61 -0.55
CA ARG A 61 -11.75 16.98 0.83
C ARG A 61 -10.55 16.21 1.32
N ALA A 62 -9.55 16.93 1.80
CA ALA A 62 -8.35 16.34 2.34
C ALA A 62 -8.63 15.41 3.53
N VAL A 63 -9.64 15.76 4.34
CA VAL A 63 -10.03 14.94 5.48
C VAL A 63 -10.42 13.53 5.07
N LYS A 64 -11.16 13.40 3.98
CA LYS A 64 -11.58 12.08 3.48
C LYS A 64 -10.39 11.29 2.94
N ARG A 65 -9.52 11.94 2.18
CA ARG A 65 -8.32 11.28 1.65
C ARG A 65 -7.41 10.81 2.79
N ASN A 66 -7.22 11.65 3.80
CA ASN A 66 -6.39 11.31 4.93
C ASN A 66 -6.98 10.13 5.72
N HIS A 67 -8.29 10.11 5.87
CA HIS A 67 -8.98 9.03 6.55
C HIS A 67 -8.76 7.70 5.82
N LEU A 68 -8.95 7.68 4.50
CA LEU A 68 -8.76 6.46 3.71
C LEU A 68 -7.31 5.99 3.74
N ARG A 69 -6.36 6.91 3.63
CA ARG A 69 -4.95 6.55 3.74
C ARG A 69 -4.63 5.93 5.09
N ARG A 70 -5.23 6.48 6.14
CA ARG A 70 -5.05 5.96 7.50
C ARG A 70 -5.59 4.53 7.60
N LEU A 71 -6.77 4.26 7.04
CA LEU A 71 -7.35 2.92 7.06
C LEU A 71 -6.48 1.92 6.30
N MET A 72 -5.96 2.31 5.14
CA MET A 72 -5.07 1.45 4.37
C MET A 72 -3.77 1.14 5.11
N ARG A 73 -3.17 2.14 5.75
CA ARG A 73 -1.96 1.94 6.55
C ARG A 73 -2.20 1.04 7.74
N GLU A 74 -3.33 1.24 8.42
CA GLU A 74 -3.68 0.42 9.57
C GLU A 74 -3.89 -1.04 9.18
N ALA A 75 -4.59 -1.28 8.08
CA ALA A 75 -4.79 -2.63 7.59
C ALA A 75 -3.46 -3.30 7.24
N TYR A 76 -2.57 -2.59 6.58
CA TYR A 76 -1.25 -3.12 6.26
C TYR A 76 -0.44 -3.40 7.53
N ARG A 77 -0.44 -2.47 8.48
CA ARG A 77 0.34 -2.62 9.72
C ARG A 77 -0.08 -3.86 10.49
N LEU A 78 -1.38 -4.13 10.55
CA LEU A 78 -1.89 -5.27 11.30
C LEU A 78 -1.69 -6.61 10.59
N HIS A 79 -1.55 -6.60 9.27
CA HIS A 79 -1.50 -7.83 8.49
C HIS A 79 -0.21 -8.01 7.69
N GLN A 80 0.83 -7.25 7.99
CA GLN A 80 2.09 -7.34 7.25
C GLN A 80 2.75 -8.71 7.32
N ASP A 81 2.41 -9.49 8.33
CA ASP A 81 2.94 -10.85 8.50
C ASP A 81 2.49 -11.79 7.37
N LEU A 82 1.47 -11.41 6.62
CA LEU A 82 1.04 -12.19 5.46
C LEU A 82 2.05 -12.16 4.33
N LEU A 83 2.98 -11.19 4.34
CA LEU A 83 4.09 -11.15 3.39
C LEU A 83 5.17 -12.09 3.89
N SER A 84 5.34 -13.21 3.19
CA SER A 84 6.29 -14.25 3.60
C SER A 84 7.64 -14.17 2.90
N SER A 85 7.77 -13.30 1.93
CA SER A 85 9.02 -13.09 1.21
C SER A 85 9.20 -11.58 0.99
N GLY A 86 10.26 -11.20 0.38
CA GLY A 86 10.53 -9.80 0.11
C GLY A 86 11.96 -9.43 0.41
N PRO A 87 12.26 -8.15 0.64
CA PRO A 87 11.31 -7.04 0.77
C PRO A 87 10.68 -6.61 -0.56
N TYR A 88 9.51 -6.00 -0.44
CA TYR A 88 8.75 -5.51 -1.59
C TYR A 88 8.52 -4.01 -1.51
N LEU A 89 8.37 -3.38 -2.68
CA LEU A 89 7.81 -2.03 -2.79
C LEU A 89 6.35 -2.21 -3.19
N ILE A 90 5.42 -1.63 -2.44
CA ILE A 90 3.99 -1.83 -2.65
C ILE A 90 3.28 -0.48 -2.64
N ALA A 91 2.41 -0.26 -3.62
CA ALA A 91 1.56 0.93 -3.66
C ALA A 91 0.10 0.52 -3.65
N PHE A 92 -0.64 1.01 -2.67
CA PHE A 92 -2.09 0.84 -2.58
C PHE A 92 -2.74 2.14 -3.01
N ASN A 93 -3.51 2.10 -4.09
CA ASN A 93 -4.22 3.27 -4.60
C ASN A 93 -5.72 3.03 -4.47
N TYR A 94 -6.39 3.91 -3.75
CA TYR A 94 -7.83 3.81 -3.59
C TYR A 94 -8.51 4.18 -4.90
N MET A 95 -9.45 3.36 -5.37
CA MET A 95 -10.04 3.55 -6.69
C MET A 95 -11.57 3.71 -6.71
N ASP A 96 -12.22 3.66 -5.56
CA ASP A 96 -13.67 3.82 -5.49
C ASP A 96 -14.04 5.27 -5.18
N LYS A 97 -15.15 5.74 -5.73
CA LYS A 97 -15.67 7.07 -5.46
C LYS A 97 -16.25 7.21 -4.06
N GLU A 98 -16.63 6.11 -3.44
CA GLU A 98 -17.24 6.12 -2.12
C GLU A 98 -16.26 5.67 -1.06
N GLU A 99 -16.43 6.18 0.16
CA GLU A 99 -15.62 5.73 1.29
C GLU A 99 -16.14 4.39 1.75
N GLN A 100 -15.35 3.36 1.58
CA GLN A 100 -15.69 2.04 2.07
C GLN A 100 -15.29 1.89 3.54
N PRO A 101 -16.01 1.09 4.33
CA PRO A 101 -15.65 0.88 5.72
C PRO A 101 -14.34 0.12 5.85
N TYR A 102 -13.73 0.22 7.01
CA TYR A 102 -12.43 -0.40 7.28
C TYR A 102 -12.43 -1.91 6.96
N ALA A 103 -13.52 -2.62 7.28
CA ALA A 103 -13.59 -4.06 7.04
C ALA A 103 -13.39 -4.40 5.56
N VAL A 104 -13.92 -3.59 4.66
CA VAL A 104 -13.76 -3.78 3.22
C VAL A 104 -12.31 -3.51 2.81
N ILE A 105 -11.74 -2.44 3.32
CA ILE A 105 -10.35 -2.08 3.02
C ILE A 105 -9.40 -3.13 3.59
N GLU A 106 -9.65 -3.58 4.80
CA GLU A 106 -8.85 -4.62 5.44
C GLU A 106 -8.83 -5.91 4.62
N LYS A 107 -10.00 -6.33 4.16
CA LYS A 107 -10.12 -7.53 3.34
C LYS A 107 -9.32 -7.40 2.05
N ALA A 108 -9.40 -6.23 1.41
CA ALA A 108 -8.66 -5.96 0.18
C ALA A 108 -7.15 -6.00 0.41
N VAL A 109 -6.67 -5.40 1.51
CA VAL A 109 -5.25 -5.42 1.85
C VAL A 109 -4.78 -6.85 2.13
N CYS A 110 -5.52 -7.62 2.92
CA CYS A 110 -5.16 -9.00 3.22
C CYS A 110 -5.07 -9.84 1.95
N LYS A 111 -6.04 -9.71 1.07
CA LYS A 111 -6.04 -10.43 -0.19
C LYS A 111 -4.84 -10.03 -1.05
N SER A 112 -4.51 -8.74 -1.06
CA SER A 112 -3.36 -8.24 -1.81
C SER A 112 -2.05 -8.81 -1.28
N LEU A 113 -1.87 -8.81 0.04
CA LEU A 113 -0.64 -9.31 0.65
C LEU A 113 -0.46 -10.81 0.39
N LYS A 114 -1.53 -11.58 0.45
CA LYS A 114 -1.48 -13.00 0.12
C LYS A 114 -1.10 -13.23 -1.33
N LYS A 115 -1.65 -12.43 -2.23
CA LYS A 115 -1.36 -12.55 -3.65
C LYS A 115 0.09 -12.20 -3.95
N ILE A 116 0.61 -11.15 -3.32
CA ILE A 116 2.01 -10.74 -3.50
C ILE A 116 2.94 -11.86 -3.02
N SER A 117 2.59 -12.52 -1.92
CA SER A 117 3.40 -13.62 -1.38
C SER A 117 3.29 -14.92 -2.16
N GLY A 118 2.40 -14.98 -3.13
CA GLY A 118 2.19 -16.21 -3.91
C GLY A 118 1.33 -17.24 -3.21
N LYS A 119 0.55 -16.83 -2.23
CA LYS A 119 -0.31 -17.75 -1.48
C LYS A 119 -1.76 -17.73 -1.93
#